data_2a98936c86715f26f0048990b86a323f
#
_entry.id   2a98936c86715f26f0048990b86a323f
#
_cell.length_a   1.000
_cell.length_b   1.000
_cell.length_c   1.000
_cell.angle_alpha   90.00
_cell.angle_beta   90.00
_cell.angle_gamma   90.00
#
_symmetry.space_group_name_H-M   'P 1'
#
loop_
_entity.id
_entity.type
_entity.pdbx_description
1 polymer ?
#
loop_
_entity_poly.entity_id
_entity_poly.type
_entity_poly.pdbx_seq_one_letter_code
_entity_poly.pdbx_strand_id
1 'polypeptide(L)'
;MQQEKKVLLGMSLDELKAVVKALGMPQFTAGQIAKWLYQQHVTQIDEMTNISKANREKLSGQFVVGAMQHIDCQRSVDGTLKYLFPVGDGSKFVETVYIPDGDRATLCVSCQVGCKMNCLFCQTGKQGFEGSLTAGDILNQIYALPERSSLTNIVFMGQGEPMDNLDNVLRATEVLTSEWGYAWSPRRITVSSVGVKGKLKRFLDESECHVAISMHSPLPEQRQQLMPAERQMSITEVVELLRQYDFTHQRRCSFEYICFAGLNDTSMHAREIVKLLQGLECRVNLIRFHTIPDVDLPGSDEKRMESMRDYLTKHGVFTTIRASRGQDIFAACGLLSTAVKGKKVKR
;
A
#
# COMPACT_ATOMS: atom_id res chain seq x y z
N MET A 1 -18.15 14.90 -30.42
CA MET A 1 -17.23 14.23 -29.48
C MET A 1 -17.82 14.37 -28.08
N GLN A 2 -18.25 13.29 -27.42
CA GLN A 2 -18.64 13.35 -26.00
C GLN A 2 -17.39 13.67 -25.19
N GLN A 3 -17.44 14.75 -24.43
CA GLN A 3 -16.35 15.14 -23.54
C GLN A 3 -16.24 14.06 -22.45
N GLU A 4 -15.06 13.49 -22.25
CA GLU A 4 -14.80 12.49 -21.22
C GLU A 4 -15.10 13.09 -19.84
N LYS A 5 -15.95 12.44 -19.06
CA LYS A 5 -16.36 12.93 -17.74
C LYS A 5 -15.24 12.73 -16.72
N LYS A 6 -15.07 13.70 -15.84
CA LYS A 6 -14.10 13.64 -14.76
C LYS A 6 -14.56 12.70 -13.64
N VAL A 7 -13.61 12.05 -12.96
CA VAL A 7 -13.88 11.14 -11.85
C VAL A 7 -13.89 11.92 -10.53
N LEU A 8 -14.91 11.69 -9.69
CA LEU A 8 -15.00 12.27 -8.36
C LEU A 8 -14.24 11.49 -7.29
N LEU A 9 -14.16 10.15 -7.44
CA LEU A 9 -13.44 9.29 -6.51
C LEU A 9 -11.96 9.65 -6.48
N GLY A 10 -11.43 9.89 -5.27
CA GLY A 10 -10.06 10.36 -5.07
C GLY A 10 -9.90 11.88 -4.92
N MET A 11 -10.94 12.66 -5.14
CA MET A 11 -10.90 14.10 -4.91
C MET A 11 -10.89 14.42 -3.41
N SER A 12 -10.05 15.41 -3.03
CA SER A 12 -10.10 15.98 -1.68
C SER A 12 -11.35 16.84 -1.47
N LEU A 13 -11.60 17.22 -0.21
CA LEU A 13 -12.68 18.15 0.08
C LEU A 13 -12.50 19.51 -0.63
N ASP A 14 -11.26 19.99 -0.76
CA ASP A 14 -11.00 21.27 -1.42
C ASP A 14 -11.18 21.19 -2.94
N GLU A 15 -10.84 20.07 -3.56
CA GLU A 15 -11.17 19.82 -4.97
C GLU A 15 -12.67 19.72 -5.19
N LEU A 16 -13.42 19.05 -4.27
CA LEU A 16 -14.89 19.03 -4.32
C LEU A 16 -15.50 20.41 -4.11
N LYS A 17 -14.93 21.27 -3.23
CA LYS A 17 -15.33 22.68 -3.11
C LYS A 17 -15.11 23.46 -4.41
N ALA A 18 -14.00 23.22 -5.10
CA ALA A 18 -13.74 23.84 -6.40
C ALA A 18 -14.75 23.36 -7.46
N VAL A 19 -15.11 22.09 -7.48
CA VAL A 19 -16.13 21.53 -8.37
C VAL A 19 -17.49 22.19 -8.13
N VAL A 20 -17.98 22.22 -6.89
CA VAL A 20 -19.30 22.80 -6.58
C VAL A 20 -19.35 24.30 -6.89
N LYS A 21 -18.25 25.03 -6.64
CA LYS A 21 -18.12 26.45 -7.00
C LYS A 21 -18.21 26.64 -8.51
N ALA A 22 -17.49 25.84 -9.29
CA ALA A 22 -17.49 25.93 -10.76
C ALA A 22 -18.87 25.62 -11.37
N LEU A 23 -19.67 24.77 -10.71
CA LEU A 23 -21.02 24.41 -11.13
C LEU A 23 -22.12 25.36 -10.58
N GLY A 24 -21.74 26.41 -9.84
CA GLY A 24 -22.68 27.34 -9.22
C GLY A 24 -23.57 26.70 -8.16
N MET A 25 -23.03 25.72 -7.40
CA MET A 25 -23.71 25.06 -6.29
C MET A 25 -23.33 25.70 -4.94
N PRO A 26 -24.15 25.55 -3.88
CA PRO A 26 -23.79 25.96 -2.53
C PRO A 26 -22.52 25.23 -2.04
N GLN A 27 -21.65 25.94 -1.32
CA GLN A 27 -20.36 25.36 -0.86
C GLN A 27 -20.50 24.13 0.03
N PHE A 28 -21.55 24.06 0.86
CA PHE A 28 -21.80 22.89 1.72
C PHE A 28 -22.07 21.61 0.95
N THR A 29 -22.45 21.71 -0.34
CA THR A 29 -22.67 20.55 -1.23
C THR A 29 -21.38 19.72 -1.39
N ALA A 30 -20.19 20.33 -1.29
CA ALA A 30 -18.93 19.58 -1.33
C ALA A 30 -18.82 18.54 -0.20
N GLY A 31 -19.20 18.92 1.02
CA GLY A 31 -19.24 17.98 2.16
C GLY A 31 -20.31 16.90 1.99
N GLN A 32 -21.44 17.22 1.36
CA GLN A 32 -22.46 16.22 1.02
C GLN A 32 -21.93 15.21 0.01
N ILE A 33 -21.28 15.68 -1.07
CA ILE A 33 -20.63 14.79 -2.07
C ILE A 33 -19.58 13.92 -1.41
N ALA A 34 -18.69 14.48 -0.59
CA ALA A 34 -17.66 13.73 0.12
C ALA A 34 -18.28 12.62 0.99
N LYS A 35 -19.34 12.93 1.75
CA LYS A 35 -20.04 11.94 2.57
C LYS A 35 -20.67 10.82 1.74
N TRP A 36 -21.29 11.13 0.61
CA TRP A 36 -21.85 10.14 -0.29
C TRP A 36 -20.76 9.24 -0.89
N LEU A 37 -19.63 9.83 -1.31
CA LEU A 37 -18.51 9.07 -1.86
C LEU A 37 -17.89 8.18 -0.78
N TYR A 38 -17.39 8.74 0.31
CA TYR A 38 -16.45 8.08 1.20
C TYR A 38 -17.07 7.38 2.42
N GLN A 39 -18.33 7.70 2.76
CA GLN A 39 -19.03 7.06 3.87
C GLN A 39 -20.20 6.19 3.41
N GLN A 40 -20.90 6.60 2.33
CA GLN A 40 -22.05 5.84 1.79
C GLN A 40 -21.67 4.94 0.61
N HIS A 41 -20.52 5.20 -0.03
CA HIS A 41 -19.97 4.41 -1.14
C HIS A 41 -20.94 4.25 -2.32
N VAL A 42 -21.58 5.35 -2.73
CA VAL A 42 -22.50 5.35 -3.87
C VAL A 42 -21.77 5.11 -5.19
N THR A 43 -22.40 4.40 -6.09
CA THR A 43 -21.82 4.11 -7.41
C THR A 43 -22.26 5.10 -8.49
N GLN A 44 -23.34 5.85 -8.23
CA GLN A 44 -23.90 6.82 -9.16
C GLN A 44 -24.25 8.12 -8.44
N ILE A 45 -24.16 9.24 -9.17
CA ILE A 45 -24.48 10.58 -8.63
C ILE A 45 -25.97 10.70 -8.26
N ASP A 46 -26.84 9.98 -8.96
CA ASP A 46 -28.28 10.01 -8.69
C ASP A 46 -28.67 9.44 -7.31
N GLU A 47 -27.80 8.62 -6.72
CA GLU A 47 -27.96 8.10 -5.34
C GLU A 47 -27.81 9.20 -4.26
N MET A 48 -27.23 10.35 -4.59
CA MET A 48 -26.95 11.46 -3.67
C MET A 48 -28.23 12.25 -3.36
N THR A 49 -29.21 11.63 -2.70
CA THR A 49 -30.59 12.11 -2.59
C THR A 49 -30.80 13.42 -1.81
N ASN A 50 -29.86 13.80 -0.94
CA ASN A 50 -29.87 15.09 -0.24
C ASN A 50 -29.30 16.26 -1.06
N ILE A 51 -28.87 16.00 -2.30
CA ILE A 51 -28.48 16.99 -3.30
C ILE A 51 -29.67 17.16 -4.24
N SER A 52 -30.10 18.41 -4.52
CA SER A 52 -31.26 18.67 -5.39
C SER A 52 -31.07 18.02 -6.77
N LYS A 53 -32.16 17.59 -7.41
CA LYS A 53 -32.16 16.97 -8.73
C LYS A 53 -31.40 17.83 -9.75
N ALA A 54 -31.67 19.13 -9.80
CA ALA A 54 -30.98 20.07 -10.69
C ALA A 54 -29.47 20.10 -10.48
N ASN A 55 -29.00 20.01 -9.23
CA ASN A 55 -27.57 19.95 -8.92
C ASN A 55 -26.96 18.61 -9.28
N ARG A 56 -27.66 17.48 -9.07
CA ARG A 56 -27.19 16.16 -9.53
C ARG A 56 -27.06 16.11 -11.06
N GLU A 57 -28.02 16.70 -11.80
CA GLU A 57 -27.97 16.79 -13.27
C GLU A 57 -26.77 17.63 -13.73
N LYS A 58 -26.49 18.79 -13.09
CA LYS A 58 -25.28 19.57 -13.38
C LYS A 58 -24.01 18.79 -13.11
N LEU A 59 -23.93 18.08 -11.98
CA LEU A 59 -22.76 17.28 -11.60
C LEU A 59 -22.56 16.11 -12.56
N SER A 60 -23.61 15.33 -12.84
CA SER A 60 -23.56 14.18 -13.76
C SER A 60 -23.32 14.56 -15.21
N GLY A 61 -23.56 15.81 -15.59
CA GLY A 61 -23.20 16.35 -16.90
C GLY A 61 -21.68 16.36 -17.17
N GLN A 62 -20.88 16.56 -16.13
CA GLN A 62 -19.42 16.72 -16.24
C GLN A 62 -18.61 15.66 -15.48
N PHE A 63 -19.23 14.95 -14.52
CA PHE A 63 -18.56 14.03 -13.62
C PHE A 63 -19.25 12.67 -13.58
N VAL A 64 -18.46 11.67 -13.13
CA VAL A 64 -18.93 10.34 -12.70
C VAL A 64 -18.32 10.03 -11.34
N VAL A 65 -18.92 9.10 -10.59
CA VAL A 65 -18.30 8.59 -9.35
C VAL A 65 -16.96 7.94 -9.68
N GLY A 66 -16.91 7.09 -10.71
CA GLY A 66 -15.69 6.48 -11.22
C GLY A 66 -15.29 5.19 -10.52
N ALA A 67 -16.19 4.57 -9.74
CA ALA A 67 -15.95 3.27 -9.15
C ALA A 67 -15.92 2.17 -10.22
N MET A 68 -14.86 1.36 -10.22
CA MET A 68 -14.70 0.22 -11.13
C MET A 68 -14.66 -1.09 -10.32
N GLN A 69 -15.48 -2.05 -10.74
CA GLN A 69 -15.51 -3.38 -10.11
C GLN A 69 -14.27 -4.19 -10.46
N HIS A 70 -13.88 -5.10 -9.58
CA HIS A 70 -12.86 -6.09 -9.90
C HIS A 70 -13.32 -7.01 -11.05
N ILE A 71 -12.37 -7.49 -11.83
CA ILE A 71 -12.64 -8.37 -12.99
C ILE A 71 -12.30 -9.82 -12.73
N ASP A 72 -11.55 -10.12 -11.65
CA ASP A 72 -11.17 -11.46 -11.24
C ASP A 72 -10.97 -11.52 -9.73
N CYS A 73 -11.24 -12.69 -9.14
CA CYS A 73 -11.01 -12.97 -7.73
C CYS A 73 -10.50 -14.41 -7.58
N GLN A 74 -9.38 -14.57 -6.89
CA GLN A 74 -8.83 -15.89 -6.53
C GLN A 74 -8.92 -16.06 -5.01
N ARG A 75 -9.32 -17.25 -4.56
CA ARG A 75 -9.43 -17.60 -3.14
C ARG A 75 -8.37 -18.62 -2.76
N SER A 76 -7.61 -18.32 -1.72
CA SER A 76 -6.67 -19.23 -1.08
C SER A 76 -7.37 -20.20 -0.11
N VAL A 77 -6.71 -21.31 0.15
CA VAL A 77 -7.15 -22.28 1.18
C VAL A 77 -7.17 -21.68 2.59
N ASP A 78 -6.40 -20.63 2.86
CA ASP A 78 -6.35 -19.93 4.15
C ASP A 78 -7.38 -18.77 4.26
N GLY A 79 -8.27 -18.65 3.27
CA GLY A 79 -9.30 -17.62 3.23
C GLY A 79 -8.86 -16.29 2.60
N THR A 80 -7.57 -16.11 2.28
CA THR A 80 -7.07 -14.92 1.57
C THR A 80 -7.71 -14.81 0.20
N LEU A 81 -8.09 -13.57 -0.20
CA LEU A 81 -8.66 -13.28 -1.50
C LEU A 81 -7.74 -12.34 -2.27
N LYS A 82 -7.43 -12.67 -3.51
CA LYS A 82 -6.68 -11.82 -4.41
C LYS A 82 -7.57 -11.33 -5.54
N TYR A 83 -7.79 -10.04 -5.58
CA TYR A 83 -8.61 -9.35 -6.56
C TYR A 83 -7.75 -8.73 -7.67
N LEU A 84 -8.28 -8.68 -8.88
CA LEU A 84 -7.71 -7.95 -10.01
C LEU A 84 -8.61 -6.76 -10.33
N PHE A 85 -8.09 -5.55 -10.10
CA PHE A 85 -8.78 -4.31 -10.39
C PHE A 85 -8.28 -3.66 -11.68
N PRO A 86 -9.18 -3.20 -12.56
CA PRO A 86 -8.81 -2.30 -13.64
C PRO A 86 -8.42 -0.93 -13.07
N VAL A 87 -7.55 -0.21 -13.75
CA VAL A 87 -7.10 1.13 -13.37
C VAL A 87 -7.06 2.07 -14.57
N GLY A 88 -7.21 3.36 -14.32
CA GLY A 88 -7.24 4.38 -15.36
C GLY A 88 -8.42 4.20 -16.31
N ASP A 89 -8.13 3.97 -17.59
CA ASP A 89 -9.10 3.70 -18.66
C ASP A 89 -9.58 2.22 -18.69
N GLY A 90 -9.13 1.41 -17.75
CA GLY A 90 -9.44 -0.02 -17.69
C GLY A 90 -8.55 -0.92 -18.56
N SER A 91 -7.53 -0.37 -19.21
CA SER A 91 -6.59 -1.14 -20.03
C SER A 91 -5.48 -1.79 -19.21
N LYS A 92 -5.20 -1.28 -18.00
CA LYS A 92 -4.20 -1.78 -17.06
C LYS A 92 -4.87 -2.31 -15.80
N PHE A 93 -4.12 -3.15 -15.07
CA PHE A 93 -4.66 -3.85 -13.91
C PHE A 93 -3.65 -3.86 -12.76
N VAL A 94 -4.19 -3.94 -11.53
CA VAL A 94 -3.41 -4.18 -10.32
C VAL A 94 -4.04 -5.28 -9.49
N GLU A 95 -3.21 -6.00 -8.75
CA GLU A 95 -3.65 -7.00 -7.79
C GLU A 95 -3.78 -6.36 -6.40
N THR A 96 -4.82 -6.75 -5.68
CA THR A 96 -5.14 -6.31 -4.30
C THR A 96 -5.45 -7.55 -3.48
N VAL A 97 -4.95 -7.62 -2.24
CA VAL A 97 -5.12 -8.82 -1.43
C VAL A 97 -5.88 -8.51 -0.14
N TYR A 98 -7.04 -9.15 0.02
CA TYR A 98 -7.79 -9.18 1.27
C TYR A 98 -7.32 -10.36 2.12
N ILE A 99 -6.90 -10.09 3.35
CA ILE A 99 -6.30 -11.05 4.28
C ILE A 99 -7.13 -11.08 5.56
N PRO A 100 -8.03 -12.08 5.74
CA PRO A 100 -8.73 -12.30 7.00
C PRO A 100 -7.80 -12.96 8.02
N ASP A 101 -7.92 -12.57 9.30
CA ASP A 101 -7.16 -13.13 10.41
C ASP A 101 -7.92 -12.93 11.74
N GLY A 102 -8.79 -13.90 12.09
CA GLY A 102 -9.71 -13.79 13.21
C GLY A 102 -10.60 -12.54 13.10
N ASP A 103 -10.57 -11.69 14.10
CA ASP A 103 -11.32 -10.42 14.13
C ASP A 103 -10.68 -9.31 13.31
N ARG A 104 -9.55 -9.60 12.65
CA ARG A 104 -8.84 -8.64 11.81
C ARG A 104 -9.01 -8.99 10.34
N ALA A 105 -9.15 -7.94 9.54
CA ALA A 105 -9.08 -8.05 8.09
C ALA A 105 -8.18 -6.94 7.54
N THR A 106 -7.13 -7.31 6.84
CA THR A 106 -6.17 -6.39 6.25
C THR A 106 -6.31 -6.37 4.74
N LEU A 107 -6.36 -5.19 4.15
CA LEU A 107 -6.26 -5.02 2.70
C LEU A 107 -4.85 -4.57 2.32
N CYS A 108 -4.18 -5.37 1.48
CA CYS A 108 -2.92 -5.01 0.86
C CYS A 108 -3.20 -4.34 -0.48
N VAL A 109 -3.01 -3.01 -0.56
CA VAL A 109 -3.31 -2.21 -1.74
C VAL A 109 -2.07 -1.93 -2.58
N SER A 110 -2.26 -1.81 -3.88
CA SER A 110 -1.27 -1.42 -4.87
C SER A 110 -1.32 0.08 -5.13
N CYS A 111 -0.18 0.68 -5.46
CA CYS A 111 -0.07 2.11 -5.79
C CYS A 111 0.55 2.38 -7.16
N GLN A 112 1.03 1.37 -7.86
CA GLN A 112 1.56 1.46 -9.23
C GLN A 112 1.23 0.18 -10.00
N VAL A 113 1.19 0.27 -11.32
CA VAL A 113 1.24 -0.88 -12.22
C VAL A 113 2.70 -1.23 -12.45
N GLY A 114 3.16 -2.34 -11.84
CA GLY A 114 4.57 -2.67 -11.76
C GLY A 114 5.36 -1.76 -10.79
N CYS A 115 6.71 -1.80 -10.87
CA CYS A 115 7.56 -1.04 -9.94
C CYS A 115 8.93 -0.73 -10.57
N LYS A 116 9.46 0.49 -10.33
CA LYS A 116 10.79 0.91 -10.80
C LYS A 116 11.94 0.40 -9.93
N MET A 117 11.67 -0.03 -8.69
CA MET A 117 12.70 -0.31 -7.70
C MET A 117 13.53 -1.55 -8.04
N ASN A 118 13.00 -2.44 -8.87
CA ASN A 118 13.68 -3.65 -9.38
C ASN A 118 14.37 -4.48 -8.27
N CYS A 119 13.70 -4.64 -7.13
CA CYS A 119 14.19 -5.50 -6.06
C CYS A 119 14.31 -6.94 -6.55
N LEU A 120 15.45 -7.60 -6.26
CA LEU A 120 15.79 -8.92 -6.78
C LEU A 120 14.74 -10.00 -6.46
N PHE A 121 14.14 -9.91 -5.29
CA PHE A 121 13.20 -10.88 -4.72
C PHE A 121 11.73 -10.55 -4.98
N CYS A 122 11.42 -9.55 -5.82
CA CYS A 122 10.05 -9.04 -5.99
C CYS A 122 9.55 -9.21 -7.42
N GLN A 123 8.48 -9.97 -7.60
CA GLN A 123 7.87 -10.22 -8.91
C GLN A 123 7.34 -8.93 -9.56
N THR A 124 6.80 -8.00 -8.75
CA THR A 124 6.36 -6.68 -9.24
C THR A 124 7.53 -5.88 -9.84
N GLY A 125 8.72 -5.96 -9.23
CA GLY A 125 9.92 -5.32 -9.77
C GLY A 125 10.39 -5.94 -11.09
N LYS A 126 10.23 -7.26 -11.23
CA LYS A 126 10.55 -8.00 -12.47
C LYS A 126 9.58 -7.69 -13.60
N GLN A 127 8.32 -7.40 -13.29
CA GLN A 127 7.33 -6.95 -14.27
C GLN A 127 7.73 -5.65 -14.97
N GLY A 128 8.50 -4.78 -14.30
CA GLY A 128 8.78 -3.44 -14.75
C GLY A 128 7.71 -2.44 -14.34
N PHE A 129 7.85 -1.18 -14.78
CA PHE A 129 6.94 -0.08 -14.42
C PHE A 129 6.11 0.36 -15.62
N GLU A 130 4.80 0.40 -15.46
CA GLU A 130 3.85 0.80 -16.50
C GLU A 130 3.07 2.08 -16.16
N GLY A 131 3.07 2.53 -14.90
CA GLY A 131 2.42 3.76 -14.48
C GLY A 131 2.11 3.84 -12.99
N SER A 132 1.95 5.07 -12.50
CA SER A 132 1.47 5.35 -11.14
C SER A 132 -0.05 5.39 -11.11
N LEU A 133 -0.65 4.88 -10.04
CA LEU A 133 -2.09 4.96 -9.82
C LEU A 133 -2.46 6.36 -9.34
N THR A 134 -3.62 6.85 -9.76
CA THR A 134 -4.23 8.02 -9.15
C THR A 134 -4.72 7.71 -7.72
N ALA A 135 -4.98 8.74 -6.92
CA ALA A 135 -5.61 8.55 -5.62
C ALA A 135 -6.97 7.83 -5.74
N GLY A 136 -7.72 8.09 -6.81
CA GLY A 136 -8.98 7.41 -7.13
C GLY A 136 -8.78 5.91 -7.38
N ASP A 137 -7.77 5.51 -8.18
CA ASP A 137 -7.45 4.10 -8.43
C ASP A 137 -7.02 3.37 -7.16
N ILE A 138 -6.24 4.05 -6.29
CA ILE A 138 -5.83 3.49 -4.99
C ILE A 138 -7.06 3.26 -4.11
N LEU A 139 -7.92 4.27 -3.97
CA LEU A 139 -9.13 4.19 -3.15
C LEU A 139 -10.17 3.22 -3.72
N ASN A 140 -10.21 3.04 -5.04
CA ASN A 140 -11.12 2.11 -5.69
C ASN A 140 -10.94 0.66 -5.23
N GLN A 141 -9.71 0.25 -4.89
CA GLN A 141 -9.42 -1.07 -4.35
C GLN A 141 -10.11 -1.33 -3.01
N ILE A 142 -10.41 -0.26 -2.25
CA ILE A 142 -11.18 -0.32 -1.00
C ILE A 142 -12.67 -0.15 -1.30
N TYR A 143 -12.99 0.82 -2.14
CA TYR A 143 -14.35 1.24 -2.47
C TYR A 143 -15.19 0.12 -3.09
N ALA A 144 -14.62 -0.59 -4.05
CA ALA A 144 -15.28 -1.67 -4.78
C ALA A 144 -15.00 -3.07 -4.20
N LEU A 145 -14.34 -3.15 -3.02
CA LEU A 145 -14.09 -4.42 -2.35
C LEU A 145 -15.41 -4.95 -1.75
N PRO A 146 -15.82 -6.20 -2.04
CA PRO A 146 -17.01 -6.79 -1.42
C PRO A 146 -16.94 -6.84 0.11
N GLU A 147 -15.78 -7.15 0.68
CA GLU A 147 -15.53 -7.30 2.12
C GLU A 147 -15.16 -5.97 2.82
N ARG A 148 -15.35 -4.81 2.19
CA ARG A 148 -14.91 -3.52 2.75
C ARG A 148 -15.42 -3.23 4.17
N SER A 149 -16.62 -3.70 4.52
CA SER A 149 -17.21 -3.49 5.85
C SER A 149 -16.48 -4.23 6.97
N SER A 150 -15.76 -5.31 6.66
CA SER A 150 -14.96 -6.08 7.61
C SER A 150 -13.53 -5.58 7.76
N LEU A 151 -13.10 -4.63 6.93
CA LEU A 151 -11.72 -4.14 6.97
C LEU A 151 -11.38 -3.46 8.29
N THR A 152 -10.28 -3.90 8.88
CA THR A 152 -9.70 -3.29 10.08
C THR A 152 -8.41 -2.53 9.80
N ASN A 153 -7.65 -2.94 8.78
CA ASN A 153 -6.35 -2.37 8.45
C ASN A 153 -6.13 -2.28 6.94
N ILE A 154 -5.31 -1.33 6.53
CA ILE A 154 -4.81 -1.19 5.15
C ILE A 154 -3.29 -1.14 5.19
N VAL A 155 -2.65 -1.85 4.26
CA VAL A 155 -1.20 -1.80 4.07
C VAL A 155 -0.87 -1.50 2.62
N PHE A 156 -0.01 -0.53 2.37
CA PHE A 156 0.52 -0.19 1.05
C PHE A 156 1.77 -1.04 0.81
N MET A 157 1.54 -2.35 0.61
CA MET A 157 2.59 -3.36 0.40
C MET A 157 2.29 -4.24 -0.83
N GLY A 158 1.36 -3.79 -1.68
CA GLY A 158 1.06 -4.41 -2.97
C GLY A 158 2.05 -4.00 -4.06
N GLN A 159 1.57 -3.82 -5.27
CA GLN A 159 2.41 -3.42 -6.40
C GLN A 159 2.79 -1.95 -6.33
N GLY A 160 4.09 -1.65 -6.55
CA GLY A 160 4.65 -0.30 -6.60
C GLY A 160 5.37 0.15 -5.34
N GLU A 161 6.10 1.27 -5.47
CA GLU A 161 6.76 1.97 -4.37
C GLU A 161 5.93 3.22 -4.01
N PRO A 162 5.35 3.28 -2.79
CA PRO A 162 4.50 4.41 -2.41
C PRO A 162 5.19 5.76 -2.45
N MET A 163 6.48 5.84 -2.13
CA MET A 163 7.21 7.10 -2.17
C MET A 163 7.52 7.55 -3.61
N ASP A 164 7.52 6.65 -4.60
CA ASP A 164 7.63 7.03 -6.01
C ASP A 164 6.28 7.56 -6.58
N ASN A 165 5.17 7.30 -5.86
CA ASN A 165 3.84 7.83 -6.17
C ASN A 165 3.27 8.67 -5.00
N LEU A 166 4.13 9.43 -4.33
CA LEU A 166 3.83 10.03 -3.02
C LEU A 166 2.59 10.93 -3.00
N ASP A 167 2.41 11.79 -4.00
CA ASP A 167 1.29 12.75 -4.02
C ASP A 167 -0.07 12.03 -4.00
N ASN A 168 -0.22 10.96 -4.79
CA ASN A 168 -1.44 10.16 -4.81
C ASN A 168 -1.61 9.32 -3.54
N VAL A 169 -0.51 8.82 -2.96
CA VAL A 169 -0.54 8.08 -1.69
C VAL A 169 -0.92 8.99 -0.53
N LEU A 170 -0.35 10.19 -0.44
CA LEU A 170 -0.73 11.21 0.54
C LEU A 170 -2.21 11.59 0.40
N ARG A 171 -2.68 11.82 -0.83
CA ARG A 171 -4.08 12.10 -1.09
C ARG A 171 -4.99 10.94 -0.67
N ALA A 172 -4.64 9.70 -0.98
CA ALA A 172 -5.43 8.54 -0.57
C ALA A 172 -5.45 8.39 0.95
N THR A 173 -4.31 8.58 1.64
CA THR A 173 -4.26 8.53 3.11
C THR A 173 -5.00 9.69 3.77
N GLU A 174 -4.98 10.89 3.18
CA GLU A 174 -5.81 12.04 3.61
C GLU A 174 -7.30 11.68 3.57
N VAL A 175 -7.79 11.15 2.45
CA VAL A 175 -9.21 10.72 2.31
C VAL A 175 -9.57 9.64 3.33
N LEU A 176 -8.65 8.67 3.56
CA LEU A 176 -8.88 7.59 4.51
C LEU A 176 -8.94 8.07 5.97
N THR A 177 -8.17 9.10 6.33
CA THR A 177 -8.04 9.52 7.74
C THR A 177 -8.86 10.75 8.11
N SER A 178 -9.29 11.55 7.14
CA SER A 178 -10.07 12.77 7.39
C SER A 178 -11.52 12.46 7.80
N GLU A 179 -12.08 13.28 8.69
CA GLU A 179 -13.48 13.18 9.14
C GLU A 179 -14.49 13.30 8.00
N TRP A 180 -14.19 14.09 6.98
CA TRP A 180 -15.00 14.21 5.77
C TRP A 180 -14.89 13.03 4.82
N GLY A 181 -13.85 12.19 4.99
CA GLY A 181 -13.58 10.98 4.22
C GLY A 181 -14.07 9.72 4.95
N TYR A 182 -13.20 8.72 5.05
CA TYR A 182 -13.52 7.47 5.76
C TYR A 182 -13.45 7.57 7.29
N ALA A 183 -12.84 8.62 7.82
CA ALA A 183 -12.62 8.85 9.25
C ALA A 183 -11.90 7.70 9.97
N TRP A 184 -10.96 7.03 9.31
CA TRP A 184 -10.18 5.97 9.91
C TRP A 184 -9.03 6.52 10.74
N SER A 185 -8.75 5.86 11.85
CA SER A 185 -7.52 6.17 12.59
C SER A 185 -6.28 5.90 11.72
N PRO A 186 -5.29 6.81 11.67
CA PRO A 186 -4.02 6.58 10.98
C PRO A 186 -3.30 5.29 11.43
N ARG A 187 -3.55 4.82 12.66
CA ARG A 187 -3.03 3.55 13.19
C ARG A 187 -3.51 2.30 12.44
N ARG A 188 -4.56 2.42 11.65
CA ARG A 188 -5.08 1.33 10.81
C ARG A 188 -4.37 1.24 9.46
N ILE A 189 -3.51 2.19 9.15
CA ILE A 189 -2.87 2.33 7.83
C ILE A 189 -1.36 2.26 7.98
N THR A 190 -0.72 1.38 7.21
CA THR A 190 0.75 1.27 7.14
C THR A 190 1.20 1.51 5.71
N VAL A 191 2.12 2.44 5.51
CA VAL A 191 2.74 2.69 4.21
C VAL A 191 4.17 2.17 4.22
N SER A 192 4.47 1.26 3.29
CA SER A 192 5.80 0.67 3.15
C SER A 192 6.65 1.48 2.17
N SER A 193 7.96 1.48 2.36
CA SER A 193 8.91 2.08 1.44
C SER A 193 10.29 1.42 1.50
N VAL A 194 10.99 1.46 0.38
CA VAL A 194 12.42 1.11 0.30
C VAL A 194 13.33 2.23 0.84
N GLY A 195 12.77 3.42 1.11
CA GLY A 195 13.52 4.63 1.41
C GLY A 195 13.88 5.41 0.14
N VAL A 196 13.05 6.40 -0.23
CA VAL A 196 13.29 7.27 -1.39
C VAL A 196 13.68 8.65 -0.89
N LYS A 197 14.85 9.12 -1.31
CA LYS A 197 15.46 10.38 -0.84
C LYS A 197 14.50 11.57 -1.03
N GLY A 198 14.34 12.37 0.03
CA GLY A 198 13.44 13.52 0.08
C GLY A 198 11.95 13.17 0.20
N LYS A 199 11.51 12.06 -0.41
CA LYS A 199 10.10 11.64 -0.40
C LYS A 199 9.69 10.99 0.93
N LEU A 200 10.56 10.16 1.51
CA LEU A 200 10.30 9.56 2.82
C LEU A 200 10.14 10.64 3.89
N LYS A 201 11.01 11.64 3.91
CA LYS A 201 10.88 12.77 4.84
C LYS A 201 9.54 13.47 4.68
N ARG A 202 9.16 13.80 3.44
CA ARG A 202 7.88 14.46 3.15
C ARG A 202 6.68 13.60 3.62
N PHE A 203 6.71 12.29 3.42
CA PHE A 203 5.66 11.39 3.95
C PHE A 203 5.58 11.46 5.47
N LEU A 204 6.73 11.47 6.16
CA LEU A 204 6.79 11.56 7.61
C LEU A 204 6.29 12.91 8.14
N ASP A 205 6.47 13.98 7.39
CA ASP A 205 6.00 15.33 7.74
C ASP A 205 4.48 15.51 7.49
N GLU A 206 3.94 14.91 6.42
CA GLU A 206 2.57 15.18 5.94
C GLU A 206 1.55 14.07 6.30
N SER A 207 1.97 12.94 6.87
CA SER A 207 1.09 11.82 7.22
C SER A 207 1.33 11.30 8.61
N GLU A 208 0.27 10.95 9.34
CA GLU A 208 0.31 10.28 10.65
C GLU A 208 0.21 8.74 10.54
N CYS A 209 0.14 8.18 9.34
CA CYS A 209 0.09 6.75 9.13
C CYS A 209 1.38 6.06 9.58
N HIS A 210 1.28 4.78 9.94
CA HIS A 210 2.45 3.96 10.24
C HIS A 210 3.38 3.84 9.04
N VAL A 211 4.68 3.76 9.29
CA VAL A 211 5.71 3.56 8.26
C VAL A 211 6.36 2.19 8.43
N ALA A 212 6.54 1.48 7.31
CA ALA A 212 7.29 0.24 7.24
C ALA A 212 8.46 0.40 6.25
N ILE A 213 9.66 0.10 6.67
CA ILE A 213 10.87 0.20 5.83
C ILE A 213 11.31 -1.18 5.38
N SER A 214 11.43 -1.37 4.08
CA SER A 214 12.06 -2.55 3.49
C SER A 214 13.56 -2.52 3.76
N MET A 215 13.99 -3.24 4.80
CA MET A 215 15.42 -3.31 5.18
C MET A 215 16.14 -4.42 4.41
N HIS A 216 15.74 -5.66 4.63
CA HIS A 216 16.23 -6.91 4.03
C HIS A 216 17.73 -7.17 4.19
N SER A 217 18.53 -6.18 4.53
CA SER A 217 19.89 -6.30 5.06
C SER A 217 20.28 -5.06 5.86
N PRO A 218 20.99 -5.18 7.00
CA PRO A 218 21.57 -4.06 7.72
C PRO A 218 22.86 -3.53 7.08
N LEU A 219 23.41 -4.27 6.10
CA LEU A 219 24.66 -3.95 5.42
C LEU A 219 24.37 -3.27 4.08
N PRO A 220 24.80 -2.01 3.86
CA PRO A 220 24.49 -1.25 2.63
C PRO A 220 24.91 -1.98 1.35
N GLU A 221 26.11 -2.56 1.30
CA GLU A 221 26.62 -3.25 0.12
C GLU A 221 25.77 -4.48 -0.24
N GLN A 222 25.36 -5.26 0.75
CA GLN A 222 24.49 -6.42 0.55
C GLN A 222 23.07 -5.99 0.20
N ARG A 223 22.56 -4.94 0.88
CA ARG A 223 21.24 -4.38 0.58
C ARG A 223 21.17 -3.86 -0.85
N GLN A 224 22.23 -3.25 -1.36
CA GLN A 224 22.32 -2.78 -2.75
C GLN A 224 22.20 -3.92 -3.77
N GLN A 225 22.72 -5.11 -3.46
CA GLN A 225 22.55 -6.29 -4.32
C GLN A 225 21.10 -6.78 -4.35
N LEU A 226 20.41 -6.73 -3.22
CA LEU A 226 19.00 -7.10 -3.10
C LEU A 226 18.04 -6.02 -3.62
N MET A 227 18.38 -4.75 -3.38
CA MET A 227 17.54 -3.58 -3.63
C MET A 227 18.37 -2.41 -4.18
N PRO A 228 18.33 -2.15 -5.50
CA PRO A 228 19.09 -1.06 -6.12
C PRO A 228 18.81 0.34 -5.55
N ALA A 229 17.66 0.53 -4.89
CA ALA A 229 17.28 1.79 -4.24
C ALA A 229 18.27 2.25 -3.16
N GLU A 230 19.08 1.34 -2.58
CA GLU A 230 20.15 1.65 -1.63
C GLU A 230 21.12 2.70 -2.15
N ARG A 231 21.33 2.77 -3.48
CA ARG A 231 22.20 3.76 -4.12
C ARG A 231 21.68 5.20 -4.00
N GLN A 232 20.37 5.37 -3.83
CA GLN A 232 19.75 6.69 -3.72
C GLN A 232 19.65 7.16 -2.27
N MET A 233 19.36 6.23 -1.36
CA MET A 233 19.25 6.48 0.07
C MET A 233 19.63 5.19 0.81
N SER A 234 20.74 5.22 1.51
CA SER A 234 21.24 4.05 2.25
C SER A 234 20.34 3.74 3.44
N ILE A 235 20.36 2.47 3.89
CA ILE A 235 19.59 2.08 5.09
C ILE A 235 20.06 2.87 6.32
N THR A 236 21.31 3.26 6.38
CA THR A 236 21.85 4.11 7.44
C THR A 236 21.21 5.51 7.39
N GLU A 237 21.16 6.15 6.20
CA GLU A 237 20.50 7.44 6.03
C GLU A 237 19.00 7.37 6.36
N VAL A 238 18.33 6.25 6.01
CA VAL A 238 16.92 6.01 6.37
C VAL A 238 16.76 5.99 7.89
N VAL A 239 17.59 5.23 8.60
CA VAL A 239 17.53 5.14 10.07
C VAL A 239 17.84 6.47 10.74
N GLU A 240 18.85 7.21 10.25
CA GLU A 240 19.17 8.55 10.77
C GLU A 240 18.01 9.55 10.55
N LEU A 241 17.31 9.46 9.42
CA LEU A 241 16.10 10.26 9.21
C LEU A 241 15.00 9.87 10.20
N LEU A 242 14.74 8.57 10.39
CA LEU A 242 13.69 8.09 11.29
C LEU A 242 13.93 8.48 12.75
N ARG A 243 15.18 8.58 13.20
CA ARG A 243 15.53 9.05 14.56
C ARG A 243 15.09 10.49 14.86
N GLN A 244 14.76 11.28 13.84
CA GLN A 244 14.25 12.64 13.99
C GLN A 244 12.75 12.70 14.32
N TYR A 245 12.06 11.54 14.34
CA TYR A 245 10.62 11.43 14.57
C TYR A 245 10.29 10.60 15.80
N ASP A 246 9.16 10.91 16.43
CA ASP A 246 8.66 10.15 17.58
C ASP A 246 7.75 8.99 17.13
N PHE A 247 8.14 7.77 17.49
CA PHE A 247 7.39 6.54 17.26
C PHE A 247 6.86 5.89 18.55
N THR A 248 7.00 6.56 19.69
CA THR A 248 6.60 6.03 21.01
C THR A 248 5.10 6.06 21.23
N HIS A 249 4.36 6.95 20.54
CA HIS A 249 2.95 7.23 20.79
C HIS A 249 2.03 6.68 19.69
N GLN A 250 1.61 7.54 18.76
CA GLN A 250 0.57 7.21 17.78
C GLN A 250 1.10 6.50 16.55
N ARG A 251 2.16 7.03 15.96
CA ARG A 251 2.82 6.45 14.80
C ARG A 251 3.70 5.29 15.21
N ARG A 252 3.80 4.27 14.37
CA ARG A 252 4.76 3.16 14.53
C ARG A 252 5.70 3.10 13.35
N CYS A 253 6.95 2.73 13.64
CA CYS A 253 7.96 2.37 12.66
C CYS A 253 8.20 0.86 12.70
N SER A 254 8.22 0.21 11.54
CA SER A 254 8.65 -1.18 11.41
C SER A 254 9.66 -1.36 10.29
N PHE A 255 10.47 -2.41 10.40
CA PHE A 255 11.39 -2.84 9.36
C PHE A 255 10.98 -4.23 8.87
N GLU A 256 10.76 -4.33 7.57
CA GLU A 256 10.44 -5.59 6.91
C GLU A 256 11.72 -6.27 6.48
N TYR A 257 11.88 -7.55 6.82
CA TYR A 257 13.11 -8.30 6.62
C TYR A 257 12.82 -9.70 6.08
N ILE A 258 12.96 -9.87 4.77
CA ILE A 258 12.89 -11.20 4.15
C ILE A 258 14.15 -11.95 4.50
N CYS A 259 14.00 -13.17 5.02
CA CYS A 259 15.11 -14.01 5.43
C CYS A 259 15.53 -14.96 4.30
N PHE A 260 16.79 -14.85 3.86
CA PHE A 260 17.41 -15.71 2.85
C PHE A 260 18.49 -16.56 3.50
N ALA A 261 18.43 -17.88 3.30
CA ALA A 261 19.35 -18.83 3.93
C ALA A 261 20.82 -18.59 3.55
N GLY A 262 21.65 -18.41 4.57
CA GLY A 262 23.08 -18.16 4.41
C GLY A 262 23.47 -16.79 3.88
N LEU A 263 22.49 -15.98 3.42
CA LEU A 263 22.76 -14.66 2.89
C LEU A 263 22.61 -13.57 3.96
N ASN A 264 21.45 -13.49 4.61
CA ASN A 264 21.14 -12.41 5.57
C ASN A 264 20.55 -12.92 6.91
N ASP A 265 20.54 -14.22 7.16
CA ASP A 265 19.95 -14.89 8.32
C ASP A 265 20.97 -15.34 9.39
N THR A 266 22.19 -14.80 9.35
CA THR A 266 23.26 -15.20 10.27
C THR A 266 23.27 -14.38 11.56
N SER A 267 23.96 -14.90 12.60
CA SER A 267 24.14 -14.19 13.88
C SER A 267 24.88 -12.85 13.72
N MET A 268 25.70 -12.71 12.69
CA MET A 268 26.33 -11.43 12.34
C MET A 268 25.29 -10.40 11.92
N HIS A 269 24.36 -10.77 11.04
CA HIS A 269 23.27 -9.87 10.61
C HIS A 269 22.37 -9.47 11.76
N ALA A 270 22.04 -10.40 12.67
CA ALA A 270 21.27 -10.08 13.86
C ALA A 270 21.97 -9.03 14.75
N ARG A 271 23.29 -9.14 14.95
CA ARG A 271 24.08 -8.14 15.67
C ARG A 271 24.09 -6.78 14.98
N GLU A 272 24.29 -6.76 13.67
CA GLU A 272 24.30 -5.48 12.93
C GLU A 272 22.91 -4.82 12.90
N ILE A 273 21.79 -5.59 12.87
CA ILE A 273 20.44 -5.03 13.03
C ILE A 273 20.29 -4.35 14.41
N VAL A 274 20.69 -5.03 15.50
CA VAL A 274 20.63 -4.45 16.83
C VAL A 274 21.44 -3.14 16.90
N LYS A 275 22.65 -3.14 16.38
CA LYS A 275 23.53 -1.97 16.36
C LYS A 275 22.92 -0.82 15.51
N LEU A 276 22.40 -1.13 14.32
CA LEU A 276 21.80 -0.14 13.42
C LEU A 276 20.57 0.51 14.04
N LEU A 277 19.72 -0.28 14.70
CA LEU A 277 18.43 0.18 15.26
C LEU A 277 18.52 0.67 16.71
N GLN A 278 19.69 0.64 17.33
CA GLN A 278 19.87 1.08 18.70
C GLN A 278 19.34 2.50 18.91
N GLY A 279 18.48 2.69 19.92
CA GLY A 279 17.88 3.99 20.26
C GLY A 279 16.73 4.45 19.36
N LEU A 280 16.32 3.64 18.39
CA LEU A 280 15.10 3.90 17.58
C LEU A 280 13.95 3.01 18.07
N GLU A 281 12.84 3.62 18.50
CA GLU A 281 11.62 2.87 18.83
C GLU A 281 11.00 2.29 17.56
N CYS A 282 11.20 0.99 17.35
CA CYS A 282 10.76 0.32 16.13
C CYS A 282 10.50 -1.17 16.36
N ARG A 283 10.02 -1.83 15.32
CA ARG A 283 9.80 -3.29 15.28
C ARG A 283 10.46 -3.87 14.04
N VAL A 284 10.82 -5.16 14.10
CA VAL A 284 11.26 -5.91 12.92
C VAL A 284 10.26 -7.01 12.63
N ASN A 285 9.85 -7.13 11.38
CA ASN A 285 9.00 -8.20 10.88
C ASN A 285 9.85 -9.11 9.99
N LEU A 286 10.17 -10.30 10.47
CA LEU A 286 10.82 -11.33 9.66
C LEU A 286 9.79 -11.96 8.72
N ILE A 287 10.14 -12.06 7.44
CA ILE A 287 9.27 -12.53 6.37
C ILE A 287 9.93 -13.76 5.73
N ARG A 288 9.13 -14.82 5.54
CA ARG A 288 9.58 -15.98 4.77
C ARG A 288 9.68 -15.61 3.31
N PHE A 289 10.81 -15.97 2.69
CA PHE A 289 10.95 -15.81 1.25
C PHE A 289 10.11 -16.87 0.52
N HIS A 290 9.40 -16.43 -0.50
CA HIS A 290 8.69 -17.29 -1.44
C HIS A 290 9.38 -17.20 -2.78
N THR A 291 9.78 -18.35 -3.31
CA THR A 291 10.48 -18.44 -4.58
C THR A 291 9.68 -17.78 -5.70
N ILE A 292 10.34 -16.96 -6.48
CA ILE A 292 9.81 -16.34 -7.70
C ILE A 292 10.59 -16.85 -8.91
N PRO A 293 9.99 -16.85 -10.11
CA PRO A 293 10.69 -17.26 -11.33
C PRO A 293 12.01 -16.49 -11.53
N ASP A 294 13.01 -17.18 -12.04
CA ASP A 294 14.33 -16.63 -12.40
C ASP A 294 15.14 -16.01 -11.24
N VAL A 295 14.84 -16.39 -10.00
CA VAL A 295 15.58 -15.95 -8.80
C VAL A 295 15.98 -17.15 -7.97
N ASP A 296 17.29 -17.40 -7.97
CA ASP A 296 17.91 -18.48 -7.19
C ASP A 296 18.36 -17.95 -5.82
N LEU A 297 17.38 -17.73 -4.93
CA LEU A 297 17.60 -17.38 -3.53
C LEU A 297 16.90 -18.41 -2.64
N PRO A 298 17.64 -19.09 -1.75
CA PRO A 298 17.02 -20.01 -0.80
C PRO A 298 16.39 -19.24 0.36
N GLY A 299 15.15 -19.61 0.73
CA GLY A 299 14.51 -19.10 1.95
C GLY A 299 15.14 -19.71 3.21
N SER A 300 15.19 -18.93 4.29
CA SER A 300 15.62 -19.41 5.61
C SER A 300 14.65 -20.44 6.17
N ASP A 301 15.19 -21.42 6.90
CA ASP A 301 14.37 -22.34 7.69
C ASP A 301 13.78 -21.66 8.94
N GLU A 302 12.72 -22.27 9.49
CA GLU A 302 11.97 -21.72 10.62
C GLU A 302 12.84 -21.56 11.86
N LYS A 303 13.72 -22.53 12.14
CA LYS A 303 14.59 -22.53 13.32
C LYS A 303 15.57 -21.35 13.30
N ARG A 304 16.12 -21.01 12.13
CA ARG A 304 16.99 -19.84 11.97
C ARG A 304 16.22 -18.53 12.16
N MET A 305 15.03 -18.44 11.59
CA MET A 305 14.17 -17.27 11.76
C MET A 305 13.75 -17.09 13.23
N GLU A 306 13.40 -18.16 13.93
CA GLU A 306 13.10 -18.14 15.37
C GLU A 306 14.31 -17.70 16.19
N SER A 307 15.49 -18.27 15.91
CA SER A 307 16.74 -17.88 16.58
C SER A 307 17.06 -16.39 16.38
N MET A 308 16.84 -15.87 15.16
CA MET A 308 17.04 -14.46 14.85
C MET A 308 16.02 -13.56 15.57
N ARG A 309 14.73 -13.94 15.56
CA ARG A 309 13.66 -13.25 16.32
C ARG A 309 14.01 -13.15 17.80
N ASP A 310 14.37 -14.26 18.39
CA ASP A 310 14.65 -14.35 19.84
C ASP A 310 15.89 -13.54 20.20
N TYR A 311 16.95 -13.59 19.38
CA TYR A 311 18.13 -12.75 19.56
C TYR A 311 17.80 -11.26 19.51
N LEU A 312 17.09 -10.80 18.46
CA LEU A 312 16.70 -9.40 18.27
C LEU A 312 15.83 -8.91 19.44
N THR A 313 14.81 -9.70 19.83
CA THR A 313 13.90 -9.36 20.92
C THR A 313 14.65 -9.26 22.26
N LYS A 314 15.55 -10.21 22.54
CA LYS A 314 16.40 -10.20 23.75
C LYS A 314 17.29 -8.96 23.83
N HIS A 315 17.68 -8.40 22.69
CA HIS A 315 18.54 -7.20 22.61
C HIS A 315 17.75 -5.91 22.40
N GLY A 316 16.45 -5.89 22.71
CA GLY A 316 15.63 -4.68 22.74
C GLY A 316 14.96 -4.31 21.40
N VAL A 317 15.09 -5.14 20.37
CA VAL A 317 14.39 -4.94 19.09
C VAL A 317 13.21 -5.90 19.00
N PHE A 318 12.01 -5.42 19.32
CA PHE A 318 10.81 -6.26 19.25
C PHE A 318 10.62 -6.84 17.85
N THR A 319 10.63 -8.17 17.74
CA THR A 319 10.65 -8.85 16.46
C THR A 319 9.54 -9.90 16.35
N THR A 320 8.88 -9.95 15.20
CA THR A 320 7.85 -10.97 14.88
C THR A 320 8.22 -11.72 13.60
N ILE A 321 7.74 -12.96 13.48
CA ILE A 321 7.76 -13.70 12.22
C ILE A 321 6.36 -13.59 11.62
N ARG A 322 6.24 -12.97 10.45
CA ARG A 322 4.94 -12.81 9.77
C ARG A 322 4.43 -14.15 9.23
N ALA A 323 3.15 -14.42 9.47
CA ALA A 323 2.48 -15.52 8.81
C ALA A 323 2.41 -15.27 7.29
N SER A 324 2.77 -16.27 6.49
CA SER A 324 2.54 -16.23 5.05
C SER A 324 1.07 -16.50 4.77
N ARG A 325 0.45 -15.68 3.93
CA ARG A 325 -0.95 -15.78 3.54
C ARG A 325 -1.08 -15.80 2.02
N GLY A 326 -2.02 -16.58 1.50
CA GLY A 326 -2.33 -16.65 0.08
C GLY A 326 -1.17 -17.14 -0.81
N GLN A 327 -0.30 -18.00 -0.30
CA GLN A 327 0.85 -18.49 -1.04
C GLN A 327 0.44 -19.31 -2.27
N ASP A 328 -0.58 -20.15 -2.14
CA ASP A 328 -1.13 -21.02 -3.19
C ASP A 328 -1.74 -20.25 -4.38
N ILE A 329 -2.11 -18.99 -4.18
CA ILE A 329 -2.64 -18.09 -5.20
C ILE A 329 -1.67 -16.96 -5.57
N PHE A 330 -0.39 -17.06 -5.22
CA PHE A 330 0.64 -16.03 -5.43
C PHE A 330 0.21 -14.64 -4.88
N ALA A 331 -0.36 -14.61 -3.67
CA ALA A 331 -0.77 -13.39 -2.99
C ALA A 331 0.15 -12.97 -1.84
N ALA A 332 1.16 -13.77 -1.50
CA ALA A 332 2.13 -13.43 -0.46
C ALA A 332 3.03 -12.25 -0.88
N CYS A 333 3.69 -11.63 0.10
CA CYS A 333 4.58 -10.48 -0.14
C CYS A 333 5.64 -10.78 -1.20
N GLY A 334 5.79 -9.88 -2.17
CA GLY A 334 6.72 -9.99 -3.29
C GLY A 334 6.25 -10.83 -4.47
N LEU A 335 5.08 -11.50 -4.38
CA LEU A 335 4.57 -12.39 -5.43
C LEU A 335 3.59 -11.72 -6.41
N LEU A 336 3.08 -10.54 -6.10
CA LEU A 336 2.08 -9.87 -6.93
C LEU A 336 2.64 -9.44 -8.29
N SER A 337 1.94 -9.82 -9.36
CA SER A 337 2.28 -9.45 -10.73
C SER A 337 1.12 -9.62 -11.68
N THR A 338 0.91 -8.65 -12.54
CA THR A 338 -0.08 -8.73 -13.63
C THR A 338 0.53 -9.21 -14.95
N ALA A 339 1.85 -9.41 -15.03
CA ALA A 339 2.56 -9.82 -16.25
C ALA A 339 2.21 -11.23 -16.74
N VAL A 340 1.72 -12.11 -15.86
CA VAL A 340 1.49 -13.55 -16.18
C VAL A 340 0.14 -13.79 -16.88
N LYS A 341 -0.71 -12.79 -17.03
CA LYS A 341 -2.05 -12.96 -17.64
C LYS A 341 -2.08 -12.63 -19.13
N GLY A 342 -1.26 -13.33 -19.92
CA GLY A 342 -1.42 -13.44 -21.37
C GLY A 342 -2.66 -14.25 -21.81
N LYS A 343 -3.72 -14.31 -20.99
CA LYS A 343 -5.05 -14.82 -21.42
C LYS A 343 -5.90 -13.62 -21.79
N LYS A 344 -6.08 -13.43 -23.10
CA LYS A 344 -7.10 -12.55 -23.66
C LYS A 344 -8.40 -12.75 -22.89
N VAL A 345 -8.84 -11.73 -22.14
CA VAL A 345 -10.22 -11.64 -21.71
C VAL A 345 -11.05 -11.56 -22.98
N LYS A 346 -11.75 -12.64 -23.31
CA LYS A 346 -12.75 -12.61 -24.39
C LYS A 346 -13.80 -11.59 -23.95
N ARG A 347 -13.96 -10.56 -24.78
CA ARG A 347 -15.05 -9.58 -24.69
C ARG A 347 -16.40 -10.25 -24.80
#